data_9d7e1f218260c58476a7e35b1beeca63
#
_entry.id   9d7e1f218260c58476a7e35b1beeca63
#
_cell.length_a   1.000
_cell.length_b   1.000
_cell.length_c   1.000
_cell.angle_alpha   90.00
_cell.angle_beta   90.00
_cell.angle_gamma   90.00
#
_symmetry.space_group_name_H-M   'P 1'
#
loop_
_entity.id
_entity.type
_entity.pdbx_description
1 polymer ?
#
loop_
_entity_poly.entity_id
_entity_poly.type
_entity_poly.pdbx_seq_one_letter_code
_entity_poly.pdbx_strand_id
1 'polypeptide(L)'
;MKYLWFILLICSPLSFAASFDCAKAKTPDEKVICSNLKLNDLDVEMSVKYHFLRGLFAMGVSGEMYDSQTAWLKQRQKCKGDTTCLLQSYRARINQLDKLYNLIEKPI
;
A
#
# COMPACT_ATOMS: atom_id res chain seq x y z
N MET A 1 -37.80 29.01 -7.45
CA MET A 1 -37.40 28.62 -7.24
C MET A 1 -36.56 28.22 -6.99
N LYS A 2 -36.23 28.02 -6.84
CA LYS A 2 -35.59 27.62 -6.62
C LYS A 2 -34.76 26.89 -6.34
N TYR A 3 -34.38 26.57 -6.25
CA TYR A 3 -33.73 25.93 -5.93
C TYR A 3 -32.77 25.30 -5.94
N LEU A 4 -32.33 25.13 -5.81
CA LEU A 4 -31.55 24.56 -5.81
C LEU A 4 -30.75 23.92 -5.63
N TRP A 5 -30.44 23.68 -5.59
CA TRP A 5 -29.78 23.08 -5.40
C TRP A 5 -28.90 22.41 -5.21
N PHE A 6 -28.43 22.15 -4.96
CA PHE A 6 -27.69 21.51 -4.69
C PHE A 6 -26.79 20.89 -4.69
N ILE A 7 -26.23 20.66 -4.53
CA ILE A 7 -25.53 20.09 -4.61
C ILE A 7 -24.73 19.49 -4.29
N LEU A 8 -24.29 19.05 -4.04
CA LEU A 8 -23.56 18.42 -3.75
C LEU A 8 -22.66 17.95 -3.64
N LEU A 9 -22.07 17.72 -3.47
CA LEU A 9 -21.18 17.26 -3.39
C LEU A 9 -20.54 16.65 -2.95
N ILE A 10 -20.11 16.10 -2.66
CA ILE A 10 -19.61 15.44 -2.29
C ILE A 10 -18.54 15.02 -2.18
N CYS A 11 -17.99 14.77 -2.01
CA CYS A 11 -16.97 14.50 -1.99
C CYS A 11 -16.43 13.74 -1.28
N SER A 12 -16.10 13.06 -1.29
CA SER A 12 -15.60 12.21 -0.77
C SER A 12 -14.45 12.14 -0.40
N PRO A 13 -14.07 12.16 0.13
CA PRO A 13 -12.99 12.17 0.41
C PRO A 13 -12.23 11.26 0.77
N LEU A 14 -12.09 10.94 1.02
CA LEU A 14 -11.50 10.16 1.40
C LEU A 14 -10.72 9.47 1.12
N SER A 15 -10.53 9.28 0.61
CA SER A 15 -9.97 8.65 0.15
C SER A 15 -8.87 8.41 0.15
N PHE A 16 -8.51 7.84 0.41
CA PHE A 16 -7.55 7.51 0.50
C PHE A 16 -7.01 6.62 -0.11
N ALA A 17 -6.14 6.56 -0.51
CA ALA A 17 -5.40 5.86 -1.47
C ALA A 17 -4.61 4.69 -0.92
N ALA A 18 -4.74 4.37 0.31
CA ALA A 18 -4.11 3.19 0.90
C ALA A 18 -4.49 1.92 0.12
N SER A 19 -3.64 0.90 0.19
CA SER A 19 -3.85 -0.37 -0.50
C SER A 19 -5.01 -1.17 0.08
N PHE A 20 -5.59 -0.70 1.16
CA PHE A 20 -6.73 -1.32 1.82
C PHE A 20 -7.76 -0.25 2.13
N ASP A 21 -8.98 -0.68 2.44
CA ASP A 21 -10.07 0.24 2.73
C ASP A 21 -9.89 0.85 4.12
N CYS A 22 -9.58 2.14 4.16
CA CYS A 22 -9.34 2.84 5.43
C CYS A 22 -10.58 2.89 6.30
N ALA A 23 -11.77 2.83 5.72
CA ALA A 23 -13.00 2.78 6.50
C ALA A 23 -13.12 1.49 7.30
N LYS A 24 -12.38 0.46 6.88
CA LYS A 24 -12.38 -0.84 7.56
C LYS A 24 -11.10 -1.09 8.33
N ALA A 25 -10.27 -0.08 8.51
CA ALA A 25 -9.02 -0.23 9.27
C ALA A 25 -9.33 -0.64 10.71
N LYS A 26 -8.69 -1.71 11.17
CA LYS A 26 -8.94 -2.27 12.49
C LYS A 26 -7.72 -2.27 13.38
N THR A 27 -6.57 -2.56 12.83
CA THR A 27 -5.33 -2.68 13.61
C THR A 27 -4.67 -1.32 13.77
N PRO A 28 -3.84 -1.14 14.83
CA PRO A 28 -3.17 0.15 15.04
C PRO A 28 -2.32 0.59 13.83
N ASP A 29 -1.62 -0.35 13.18
CA ASP A 29 -0.81 -0.01 12.02
C ASP A 29 -1.68 0.52 10.89
N GLU A 30 -2.80 -0.14 10.59
CA GLU A 30 -3.70 0.30 9.53
C GLU A 30 -4.23 1.70 9.80
N LYS A 31 -4.62 1.97 11.06
CA LYS A 31 -5.18 3.27 11.40
C LYS A 31 -4.16 4.39 11.25
N VAL A 32 -2.92 4.14 11.65
CA VAL A 32 -1.86 5.14 11.51
C VAL A 32 -1.52 5.38 10.03
N ILE A 33 -1.45 4.31 9.23
CA ILE A 33 -1.20 4.45 7.80
C ILE A 33 -2.28 5.31 7.15
N CYS A 34 -3.53 5.11 7.52
CA CYS A 34 -4.63 5.86 6.94
C CYS A 34 -4.64 7.32 7.37
N SER A 35 -4.09 7.64 8.54
CA SER A 35 -4.10 9.01 9.06
C SER A 35 -2.79 9.77 8.84
N ASN A 36 -1.77 9.12 8.30
CA ASN A 36 -0.46 9.74 8.06
C ASN A 36 -0.19 9.76 6.56
N LEU A 37 -0.14 10.96 6.00
CA LEU A 37 -0.01 11.11 4.54
C LEU A 37 1.23 10.42 3.99
N LYS A 38 2.37 10.57 4.67
CA LYS A 38 3.60 9.96 4.18
C LYS A 38 3.52 8.44 4.17
N LEU A 39 2.97 7.85 5.23
CA LEU A 39 2.79 6.40 5.29
C LEU A 39 1.78 5.93 4.27
N ASN A 40 0.74 6.70 4.05
CA ASN A 40 -0.25 6.37 3.03
C ASN A 40 0.39 6.36 1.65
N ASP A 41 1.21 7.36 1.34
CA ASP A 41 1.91 7.42 0.06
C ASP A 41 2.85 6.24 -0.13
N LEU A 42 3.58 5.86 0.91
CA LEU A 42 4.47 4.70 0.85
C LEU A 42 3.70 3.41 0.67
N ASP A 43 2.54 3.31 1.30
CA ASP A 43 1.69 2.12 1.14
C ASP A 43 1.23 1.98 -0.30
N VAL A 44 0.81 3.08 -0.92
CA VAL A 44 0.40 3.07 -2.33
C VAL A 44 1.57 2.68 -3.23
N GLU A 45 2.73 3.28 -3.00
CA GLU A 45 3.92 2.98 -3.80
C GLU A 45 4.27 1.50 -3.70
N MET A 46 4.32 0.97 -2.49
CA MET A 46 4.61 -0.43 -2.25
C MET A 46 3.61 -1.34 -2.95
N SER A 47 2.33 -1.01 -2.82
CA SER A 47 1.27 -1.84 -3.39
C SER A 47 1.32 -1.86 -4.92
N VAL A 48 1.53 -0.70 -5.54
CA VAL A 48 1.62 -0.61 -7.00
C VAL A 48 2.80 -1.43 -7.51
N LYS A 49 3.95 -1.29 -6.88
CA LYS A 49 5.15 -2.04 -7.27
C LYS A 49 4.96 -3.53 -7.08
N TYR A 50 4.37 -3.92 -5.97
CA TYR A 50 4.12 -5.33 -5.69
C TYR A 50 3.21 -5.96 -6.75
N HIS A 51 2.08 -5.33 -7.03
CA HIS A 51 1.12 -5.88 -7.99
C HIS A 51 1.68 -5.90 -9.40
N PHE A 52 2.43 -4.87 -9.77
CA PHE A 52 3.07 -4.83 -11.08
C PHE A 52 4.05 -5.98 -11.25
N LEU A 53 4.95 -6.16 -10.29
CA LEU A 53 5.95 -7.22 -10.35
C LEU A 53 5.30 -8.61 -10.33
N ARG A 54 4.31 -8.78 -9.47
CA ARG A 54 3.62 -10.06 -9.39
C ARG A 54 3.01 -10.45 -10.73
N GLY A 55 2.51 -9.46 -11.47
CA GLY A 55 1.92 -9.71 -12.78
C GLY A 55 2.94 -10.06 -13.86
N LEU A 56 4.23 -9.73 -13.64
CA LEU A 56 5.28 -10.01 -14.61
C LEU A 56 5.87 -11.42 -14.48
N PHE A 57 5.71 -12.04 -13.31
CA PHE A 57 6.37 -13.31 -13.05
C PHE A 57 5.46 -14.49 -13.35
N ALA A 58 6.10 -15.63 -13.66
CA ALA A 58 5.39 -16.90 -13.79
C ALA A 58 4.77 -17.30 -12.46
N MET A 59 3.83 -18.24 -12.52
CA MET A 59 2.99 -18.58 -11.36
C MET A 59 3.79 -18.95 -10.11
N GLY A 60 4.90 -19.70 -10.26
CA GLY A 60 5.69 -20.10 -9.10
C GLY A 60 6.27 -18.91 -8.36
N VAL A 61 6.91 -18.00 -9.11
CA VAL A 61 7.51 -16.81 -8.52
C VAL A 61 6.42 -15.87 -8.00
N SER A 62 5.32 -15.75 -8.74
CA SER A 62 4.18 -14.93 -8.30
C SER A 62 3.64 -15.43 -6.95
N GLY A 63 3.58 -16.75 -6.75
CA GLY A 63 3.16 -17.33 -5.48
C GLY A 63 4.12 -17.02 -4.35
N GLU A 64 5.42 -17.08 -4.63
CA GLU A 64 6.44 -16.72 -3.64
C GLU A 64 6.33 -15.25 -3.26
N MET A 65 6.04 -14.37 -4.22
CA MET A 65 5.85 -12.97 -3.94
C MET A 65 4.64 -12.75 -3.05
N TYR A 66 3.57 -13.49 -3.30
CA TYR A 66 2.38 -13.43 -2.46
C TYR A 66 2.70 -13.83 -1.02
N ASP A 67 3.43 -14.92 -0.85
CA ASP A 67 3.81 -15.41 0.48
C ASP A 67 4.71 -14.40 1.19
N SER A 68 5.66 -13.83 0.46
CA SER A 68 6.56 -12.82 0.99
C SER A 68 5.78 -11.57 1.43
N GLN A 69 4.81 -11.17 0.63
CA GLN A 69 3.97 -10.02 0.98
C GLN A 69 3.15 -10.28 2.22
N THR A 70 2.58 -11.49 2.32
CA THR A 70 1.81 -11.87 3.50
C THR A 70 2.68 -11.84 4.76
N ALA A 71 3.90 -12.35 4.67
CA ALA A 71 4.84 -12.32 5.79
C ALA A 71 5.20 -10.89 6.17
N TRP A 72 5.42 -10.03 5.17
CA TRP A 72 5.74 -8.63 5.43
C TRP A 72 4.58 -7.91 6.12
N LEU A 73 3.34 -8.18 5.71
CA LEU A 73 2.16 -7.59 6.35
C LEU A 73 2.10 -7.95 7.83
N LYS A 74 2.46 -9.19 8.18
CA LYS A 74 2.50 -9.59 9.59
C LYS A 74 3.57 -8.82 10.35
N GLN A 75 4.72 -8.57 9.73
CA GLN A 75 5.77 -7.78 10.37
C GLN A 75 5.34 -6.33 10.53
N ARG A 76 4.65 -5.78 9.53
CA ARG A 76 4.12 -4.41 9.64
C ARG A 76 3.20 -4.29 10.84
N GLN A 77 2.37 -5.29 11.08
CA GLN A 77 1.46 -5.29 12.22
C GLN A 77 2.20 -5.22 13.55
N LYS A 78 3.41 -5.77 13.63
CA LYS A 78 4.21 -5.72 14.86
C LYS A 78 4.67 -4.31 15.18
N CYS A 79 4.72 -3.43 14.22
CA CYS A 79 5.02 -2.01 14.49
C CYS A 79 3.92 -1.33 15.28
N LYS A 80 2.72 -1.85 15.22
CA LYS A 80 1.53 -1.22 15.82
C LYS A 80 1.41 0.19 15.28
N GLY A 81 1.27 1.20 16.14
CA GLY A 81 1.16 2.59 15.69
C GLY A 81 2.47 3.36 15.63
N ASP A 82 3.61 2.69 15.74
CA ASP A 82 4.91 3.36 15.74
C ASP A 82 5.27 3.83 14.33
N THR A 83 5.23 5.15 14.13
CA THR A 83 5.49 5.76 12.82
C THR A 83 6.88 5.44 12.29
N THR A 84 7.90 5.50 13.14
CA THR A 84 9.27 5.22 12.71
C THR A 84 9.42 3.77 12.25
N CYS A 85 8.86 2.84 13.01
CA CYS A 85 8.86 1.44 12.66
C CYS A 85 8.16 1.22 11.31
N LEU A 86 7.01 1.84 11.12
CA LEU A 86 6.25 1.72 9.88
C LEU A 86 7.00 2.30 8.69
N LEU A 87 7.63 3.47 8.86
CA LEU A 87 8.43 4.06 7.79
C LEU A 87 9.56 3.13 7.36
N GLN A 88 10.26 2.57 8.33
CA GLN A 88 11.36 1.64 8.03
C GLN A 88 10.85 0.39 7.34
N SER A 89 9.73 -0.14 7.79
CA SER A 89 9.12 -1.33 7.22
C SER A 89 8.76 -1.13 5.74
N TYR A 90 8.13 -0.01 5.43
CA TYR A 90 7.76 0.30 4.04
C TYR A 90 8.98 0.52 3.17
N ARG A 91 9.96 1.28 3.66
CA ARG A 91 11.17 1.55 2.87
C ARG A 91 11.94 0.28 2.57
N ALA A 92 12.03 -0.61 3.55
CA ALA A 92 12.70 -1.90 3.34
C ALA A 92 11.96 -2.72 2.30
N ARG A 93 10.62 -2.77 2.36
CA ARG A 93 9.84 -3.54 1.40
C ARG A 93 9.96 -2.96 0.00
N ILE A 94 9.82 -1.64 -0.13
CA ILE A 94 9.94 -0.98 -1.43
C ILE A 94 11.33 -1.25 -2.03
N ASN A 95 12.37 -1.19 -1.21
CA ASN A 95 13.72 -1.47 -1.66
C ASN A 95 13.86 -2.90 -2.18
N GLN A 96 13.24 -3.86 -1.50
CA GLN A 96 13.22 -5.26 -1.98
C GLN A 96 12.54 -5.37 -3.34
N LEU A 97 11.40 -4.70 -3.49
CA LEU A 97 10.66 -4.74 -4.75
C LEU A 97 11.44 -4.06 -5.87
N ASP A 98 12.11 -2.96 -5.58
CA ASP A 98 12.94 -2.27 -6.58
C ASP A 98 14.11 -3.16 -7.02
N LYS A 99 14.71 -3.89 -6.09
CA LYS A 99 15.78 -4.83 -6.44
C LYS A 99 15.29 -5.95 -7.34
N LEU A 100 14.10 -6.48 -7.05
CA LEU A 100 13.50 -7.49 -7.91
C LEU A 100 13.28 -6.96 -9.32
N TYR A 101 12.76 -5.74 -9.42
CA TYR A 101 12.52 -5.12 -10.71
C TYR A 101 13.84 -4.96 -11.49
N ASN A 102 14.90 -4.57 -10.80
CA ASN A 102 16.19 -4.36 -11.46
C ASN A 102 16.84 -5.66 -11.94
N LEU A 103 16.42 -6.80 -11.39
CA LEU A 103 16.90 -8.10 -11.86
C LEU A 103 16.19 -8.59 -13.11
N ILE A 104 15.07 -7.98 -13.46
CA ILE A 104 14.31 -8.38 -14.64
C ILE A 104 15.01 -7.88 -15.88
N GLU A 105 15.18 -8.77 -16.86
CA GLU A 105 15.68 -8.39 -18.17
C GLU A 105 14.60 -7.62 -18.90
N LYS A 106 14.86 -6.35 -19.20
CA LYS A 106 13.86 -5.50 -19.82
C LYS A 106 14.17 -5.37 -21.30
N PRO A 107 13.15 -5.53 -22.17
CA PRO A 107 13.34 -5.24 -23.59
C PRO A 107 13.61 -3.76 -23.76
N ILE A 108 14.47 -3.43 -24.67
CA ILE A 108 14.85 -2.04 -24.91
C ILE A 108 14.23 -1.54 -26.17
#